data_36ff12fb0bf00c6260a57ddc49d3bd5a
#
_entry.id   36ff12fb0bf00c6260a57ddc49d3bd5a
#
_cell.length_a   1.000
_cell.length_b   1.000
_cell.length_c   1.000
_cell.angle_alpha   90.00
_cell.angle_beta   90.00
_cell.angle_gamma   90.00
#
_symmetry.space_group_name_H-M   'P 1'
#
loop_
_entity.id
_entity.type
_entity.pdbx_description
1 polymer ?
#
loop_
_entity_poly.entity_id
_entity_poly.type
_entity_poly.pdbx_seq_one_letter_code
_entity_poly.pdbx_strand_id
1 'polypeptide(L)'
;MLAIISQFDISIFGVIGIIIIIFIVIGLIKGFVRMTFGLIALSAGILASFWGFRHGASIAGTLIENPDPWMSAAVGVILGLAIFFVARALFGILLSPVGSQGGKARKIAPLGGILGLVMGAALVWFCLAGVRYNGTLSELDWVREAIQDKEWLSATTNEDREAKRPPQPIFSKLKRGLDTSTVGQFHAEHDFLNDRSQANLSKLTILVDNEQAATRAYLTKDVRKAARQTQIDTLLVKQSAKLKAFYEEGQYSQLLHSDFIKEACETKEAEEQLEGLDIEKAIGLIGTREGKD
;
A
#
# COMPACT_ATOMS: atom_id res chain seq x y z
N MET A 1 -25.41 -2.82 2.18
CA MET A 1 -24.10 -2.17 2.16
C MET A 1 -23.56 -1.87 3.56
N LEU A 2 -24.29 -1.15 4.43
CA LEU A 2 -23.87 -0.87 5.82
C LEU A 2 -23.55 -2.14 6.64
N ALA A 3 -24.34 -3.22 6.48
CA ALA A 3 -24.11 -4.48 7.18
C ALA A 3 -22.79 -5.18 6.77
N ILE A 4 -22.39 -5.09 5.50
CA ILE A 4 -21.12 -5.67 5.01
C ILE A 4 -19.93 -4.86 5.51
N ILE A 5 -20.04 -3.54 5.52
CA ILE A 5 -19.00 -2.66 6.04
C ILE A 5 -18.79 -2.89 7.54
N SER A 6 -19.90 -2.96 8.31
CA SER A 6 -19.83 -3.23 9.74
C SER A 6 -19.22 -4.60 10.07
N GLN A 7 -19.52 -5.62 9.28
CA GLN A 7 -18.96 -6.97 9.47
C GLN A 7 -17.46 -7.01 9.13
N PHE A 8 -17.02 -6.27 8.11
CA PHE A 8 -15.61 -6.14 7.75
C PHE A 8 -14.83 -5.39 8.83
N ASP A 9 -15.35 -4.29 9.34
CA ASP A 9 -14.75 -3.54 10.46
C ASP A 9 -14.60 -4.39 11.71
N ILE A 10 -15.64 -5.11 12.15
CA ILE A 10 -15.58 -6.01 13.31
C ILE A 10 -14.50 -7.08 13.10
N SER A 11 -14.39 -7.64 11.90
CA SER A 11 -13.37 -8.64 11.59
C SER A 11 -11.95 -8.06 11.68
N ILE A 12 -11.70 -6.87 11.14
CA ILE A 12 -10.39 -6.20 11.21
C ILE A 12 -10.03 -5.87 12.64
N PHE A 13 -10.92 -5.24 13.40
CA PHE A 13 -10.69 -4.93 14.82
C PHE A 13 -10.40 -6.18 15.64
N GLY A 14 -11.10 -7.29 15.35
CA GLY A 14 -10.86 -8.58 15.99
C GLY A 14 -9.44 -9.09 15.76
N VAL A 15 -8.98 -9.10 14.51
CA VAL A 15 -7.62 -9.54 14.15
C VAL A 15 -6.56 -8.64 14.78
N ILE A 16 -6.72 -7.32 14.70
CA ILE A 16 -5.82 -6.34 15.32
C ILE A 16 -5.74 -6.57 16.82
N GLY A 17 -6.90 -6.72 17.49
CA GLY A 17 -6.98 -6.96 18.91
C GLY A 17 -6.24 -8.23 19.35
N ILE A 18 -6.42 -9.33 18.61
CA ILE A 18 -5.73 -10.60 18.86
C ILE A 18 -4.21 -10.42 18.75
N ILE A 19 -3.72 -9.78 17.69
CA ILE A 19 -2.28 -9.54 17.49
C ILE A 19 -1.72 -8.74 18.66
N ILE A 20 -2.37 -7.64 19.05
CA ILE A 20 -1.94 -6.79 20.14
C ILE A 20 -1.92 -7.57 21.47
N ILE A 21 -2.96 -8.33 21.78
CA ILE A 21 -3.04 -9.15 22.99
C ILE A 21 -1.89 -10.17 23.05
N ILE A 22 -1.62 -10.85 21.95
CA ILE A 22 -0.50 -11.80 21.86
C ILE A 22 0.83 -11.11 22.22
N PHE A 23 1.08 -9.92 21.68
CA PHE A 23 2.31 -9.18 21.95
C PHE A 23 2.39 -8.68 23.39
N ILE A 24 1.26 -8.26 23.98
CA ILE A 24 1.19 -7.89 25.41
C ILE A 24 1.56 -9.09 26.28
N VAL A 25 0.96 -10.26 26.03
CA VAL A 25 1.25 -11.50 26.78
C VAL A 25 2.73 -11.88 26.64
N ILE A 26 3.28 -11.83 25.43
CA ILE A 26 4.70 -12.07 25.18
C ILE A 26 5.57 -11.09 25.98
N GLY A 27 5.18 -9.82 26.02
CA GLY A 27 5.88 -8.77 26.76
C GLY A 27 5.87 -9.00 28.26
N LEU A 28 4.72 -9.38 28.83
CA LEU A 28 4.59 -9.73 30.25
C LEU A 28 5.49 -10.91 30.65
N ILE A 29 5.63 -11.90 29.77
CA ILE A 29 6.45 -13.09 30.02
C ILE A 29 7.94 -12.82 29.81
N LYS A 30 8.33 -12.10 28.76
CA LYS A 30 9.74 -11.86 28.38
C LYS A 30 10.42 -10.75 29.20
N GLY A 31 9.63 -9.83 29.73
CA GLY A 31 10.10 -8.68 30.50
C GLY A 31 10.66 -7.54 29.65
N PHE A 32 10.91 -6.41 30.31
CA PHE A 32 11.24 -5.13 29.70
C PHE A 32 12.47 -5.19 28.78
N VAL A 33 13.62 -5.66 29.30
CA VAL A 33 14.89 -5.64 28.55
C VAL A 33 14.81 -6.42 27.24
N ARG A 34 14.26 -7.65 27.27
CA ARG A 34 14.13 -8.49 26.07
C ARG A 34 13.15 -7.91 25.07
N MET A 35 12.11 -7.21 25.54
CA MET A 35 11.15 -6.55 24.65
C MET A 35 11.73 -5.30 24.02
N THR A 36 12.55 -4.51 24.72
CA THR A 36 13.26 -3.36 24.15
C THR A 36 14.14 -3.79 22.97
N PHE A 37 14.95 -4.83 23.14
CA PHE A 37 15.75 -5.36 22.02
C PHE A 37 14.90 -5.96 20.91
N GLY A 38 13.74 -6.54 21.25
CA GLY A 38 12.76 -6.99 20.28
C GLY A 38 12.20 -5.84 19.45
N LEU A 39 11.90 -4.71 20.09
CA LEU A 39 11.41 -3.50 19.42
C LEU A 39 12.48 -2.90 18.47
N ILE A 40 13.74 -2.85 18.91
CA ILE A 40 14.85 -2.39 18.07
C ILE A 40 15.01 -3.30 16.85
N ALA A 41 14.97 -4.62 17.04
CA ALA A 41 15.03 -5.57 15.92
C ALA A 41 13.85 -5.43 14.96
N LEU A 42 12.63 -5.20 15.49
CA LEU A 42 11.45 -4.95 14.68
C LEU A 42 11.59 -3.66 13.87
N SER A 43 12.04 -2.58 14.49
CA SER A 43 12.27 -1.30 13.80
C SER A 43 13.29 -1.45 12.66
N ALA A 44 14.39 -2.17 12.90
CA ALA A 44 15.39 -2.46 11.86
C ALA A 44 14.77 -3.28 10.71
N GLY A 45 13.96 -4.29 11.02
CA GLY A 45 13.23 -5.09 10.04
C GLY A 45 12.24 -4.27 9.23
N ILE A 46 11.49 -3.37 9.87
CA ILE A 46 10.55 -2.45 9.21
C ILE A 46 11.29 -1.53 8.24
N LEU A 47 12.37 -0.90 8.67
CA LEU A 47 13.19 -0.02 7.81
C LEU A 47 13.74 -0.77 6.60
N ALA A 48 14.23 -1.99 6.80
CA ALA A 48 14.72 -2.85 5.72
C ALA A 48 13.59 -3.25 4.76
N SER A 49 12.38 -3.53 5.27
CA SER A 49 11.21 -3.80 4.44
C SER A 49 10.84 -2.60 3.58
N PHE A 50 10.82 -1.39 4.12
CA PHE A 50 10.55 -0.17 3.34
C PHE A 50 11.56 0.03 2.23
N TRP A 51 12.82 -0.17 2.53
CA TRP A 51 13.86 -0.11 1.52
C TRP A 51 13.64 -1.17 0.43
N GLY A 52 13.31 -2.40 0.84
CA GLY A 52 12.99 -3.49 -0.07
C GLY A 52 11.75 -3.24 -0.92
N PHE A 53 10.69 -2.62 -0.39
CA PHE A 53 9.51 -2.24 -1.17
C PHE A 53 9.84 -1.22 -2.27
N ARG A 54 10.65 -0.21 -1.95
CA ARG A 54 11.05 0.81 -2.93
C ARG A 54 11.94 0.29 -4.03
N HIS A 55 12.85 -0.64 -3.72
CA HIS A 55 13.84 -1.17 -4.65
C HIS A 55 13.50 -2.58 -5.16
N GLY A 56 12.40 -3.14 -4.70
CA GLY A 56 12.03 -4.54 -4.95
C GLY A 56 11.84 -4.87 -6.42
N ALA A 57 11.22 -3.98 -7.20
CA ALA A 57 11.05 -4.17 -8.63
C ALA A 57 12.43 -4.22 -9.35
N SER A 58 13.35 -3.35 -8.99
CA SER A 58 14.70 -3.35 -9.55
C SER A 58 15.47 -4.62 -9.16
N ILE A 59 15.34 -5.08 -7.90
CA ILE A 59 15.98 -6.32 -7.44
C ILE A 59 15.36 -7.54 -8.14
N ALA A 60 14.03 -7.61 -8.23
CA ALA A 60 13.33 -8.70 -8.91
C ALA A 60 13.66 -8.71 -10.42
N GLY A 61 13.78 -7.54 -11.04
CA GLY A 61 14.15 -7.38 -12.46
C GLY A 61 15.55 -7.89 -12.81
N THR A 62 16.45 -8.06 -11.82
CA THR A 62 17.75 -8.72 -12.05
C THR A 62 17.62 -10.24 -12.19
N LEU A 63 16.50 -10.82 -11.74
CA LEU A 63 16.28 -12.28 -11.73
C LEU A 63 15.21 -12.71 -12.73
N ILE A 64 14.22 -11.87 -13.00
CA ILE A 64 13.05 -12.18 -13.81
C ILE A 64 12.77 -11.01 -14.76
N GLU A 65 12.65 -11.28 -16.05
CA GLU A 65 12.18 -10.29 -17.03
C GLU A 65 10.70 -9.98 -16.76
N ASN A 66 10.36 -8.70 -16.59
CA ASN A 66 9.01 -8.21 -16.25
C ASN A 66 8.46 -8.78 -14.93
N PRO A 67 9.01 -8.36 -13.77
CA PRO A 67 8.53 -8.83 -12.48
C PRO A 67 7.13 -8.32 -12.19
N ASP A 68 6.25 -9.21 -11.70
CA ASP A 68 4.92 -8.84 -11.22
C ASP A 68 4.98 -7.80 -10.10
N PRO A 69 4.00 -6.88 -9.98
CA PRO A 69 3.97 -5.84 -8.94
C PRO A 69 4.09 -6.37 -7.51
N TRP A 70 3.54 -7.56 -7.22
CA TRP A 70 3.61 -8.18 -5.90
C TRP A 70 5.03 -8.62 -5.50
N MET A 71 5.94 -8.79 -6.48
CA MET A 71 7.33 -9.19 -6.19
C MET A 71 8.08 -8.12 -5.41
N SER A 72 7.80 -6.83 -5.64
CA SER A 72 8.34 -5.74 -4.83
C SER A 72 7.99 -5.90 -3.36
N ALA A 73 6.74 -6.32 -3.09
CA ALA A 73 6.30 -6.62 -1.73
C ALA A 73 7.01 -7.85 -1.16
N ALA A 74 7.12 -8.91 -1.94
CA ALA A 74 7.80 -10.12 -1.50
C ALA A 74 9.26 -9.83 -1.12
N VAL A 75 9.99 -9.06 -1.95
CA VAL A 75 11.37 -8.62 -1.65
C VAL A 75 11.41 -7.81 -0.35
N GLY A 76 10.49 -6.86 -0.17
CA GLY A 76 10.41 -6.06 1.05
C GLY A 76 10.17 -6.91 2.30
N VAL A 77 9.22 -7.84 2.24
CA VAL A 77 8.90 -8.75 3.36
C VAL A 77 10.09 -9.67 3.67
N ILE A 78 10.68 -10.30 2.65
CA ILE A 78 11.82 -11.20 2.83
C ILE A 78 13.00 -10.47 3.46
N LEU A 79 13.35 -9.28 2.96
CA LEU A 79 14.45 -8.48 3.49
C LEU A 79 14.19 -8.03 4.93
N GLY A 80 12.98 -7.58 5.22
CA GLY A 80 12.57 -7.18 6.56
C GLY A 80 12.64 -8.33 7.56
N LEU A 81 12.15 -9.50 7.20
CA LEU A 81 12.24 -10.69 8.03
C LEU A 81 13.68 -11.13 8.23
N ALA A 82 14.50 -11.12 7.19
CA ALA A 82 15.92 -11.48 7.28
C ALA A 82 16.65 -10.55 8.28
N ILE A 83 16.50 -9.24 8.14
CA ILE A 83 17.13 -8.27 9.04
C ILE A 83 16.59 -8.39 10.47
N PHE A 84 15.27 -8.58 10.63
CA PHE A 84 14.65 -8.81 11.93
C PHE A 84 15.26 -10.04 12.64
N PHE A 85 15.35 -11.18 11.95
CA PHE A 85 15.89 -12.39 12.56
C PHE A 85 17.40 -12.29 12.83
N VAL A 86 18.17 -11.66 11.96
CA VAL A 86 19.60 -11.40 12.18
C VAL A 86 19.80 -10.51 13.40
N ALA A 87 19.11 -9.37 13.47
CA ALA A 87 19.18 -8.48 14.62
C ALA A 87 18.77 -9.19 15.92
N ARG A 88 17.71 -9.97 15.87
CA ARG A 88 17.21 -10.75 17.03
C ARG A 88 18.21 -11.82 17.47
N ALA A 89 18.91 -12.49 16.53
CA ALA A 89 19.94 -13.48 16.85
C ALA A 89 21.15 -12.81 17.51
N LEU A 90 21.61 -11.68 16.97
CA LEU A 90 22.71 -10.90 17.55
C LEU A 90 22.39 -10.44 18.98
N PHE A 91 21.18 -9.89 19.21
CA PHE A 91 20.75 -9.52 20.56
C PHE A 91 20.59 -10.73 21.48
N GLY A 92 20.19 -11.89 20.95
CA GLY A 92 20.13 -13.15 21.71
C GLY A 92 21.49 -13.57 22.24
N ILE A 93 22.53 -13.45 21.40
CA ILE A 93 23.93 -13.74 21.79
C ILE A 93 24.42 -12.72 22.83
N LEU A 94 24.20 -11.42 22.60
CA LEU A 94 24.62 -10.35 23.51
C LEU A 94 23.95 -10.44 24.88
N LEU A 95 22.71 -10.90 24.94
CA LEU A 95 21.94 -11.01 26.20
C LEU A 95 22.07 -12.38 26.87
N SER A 96 22.76 -13.35 26.26
CA SER A 96 22.92 -14.70 26.82
C SER A 96 23.56 -14.68 28.23
N PRO A 97 24.58 -13.82 28.54
CA PRO A 97 25.16 -13.75 29.88
C PRO A 97 24.20 -13.23 30.95
N VAL A 98 23.24 -12.38 30.57
CA VAL A 98 22.28 -11.74 31.48
C VAL A 98 21.14 -12.68 31.86
N GLY A 99 20.94 -13.76 31.13
CA GLY A 99 19.81 -14.71 31.27
C GLY A 99 20.06 -15.91 32.19
N SER A 100 21.32 -16.13 32.68
CA SER A 100 21.70 -17.37 33.36
C SER A 100 21.56 -17.30 34.91
N GLN A 101 21.00 -16.24 35.46
CA GLN A 101 20.72 -16.21 36.93
C GLN A 101 19.43 -16.96 37.25
N GLY A 102 19.67 -18.11 37.82
CA GLY A 102 18.78 -19.17 38.23
C GLY A 102 17.40 -18.84 38.79
N GLY A 103 16.45 -19.72 38.43
CA GLY A 103 15.45 -20.30 39.35
C GLY A 103 14.44 -19.43 40.07
N LYS A 104 14.37 -18.10 39.89
CA LYS A 104 13.33 -17.27 40.51
C LYS A 104 12.10 -17.24 39.63
N ALA A 105 10.93 -17.55 40.26
CA ALA A 105 9.63 -17.43 39.63
C ALA A 105 9.57 -16.22 38.67
N ARG A 106 9.18 -16.42 37.42
CA ARG A 106 9.01 -15.37 36.44
C ARG A 106 8.05 -14.32 36.98
N LYS A 107 8.57 -13.22 37.50
CA LYS A 107 7.74 -12.09 37.88
C LYS A 107 7.16 -11.50 36.62
N ILE A 108 5.84 -11.37 36.56
CA ILE A 108 5.14 -10.65 35.51
C ILE A 108 5.71 -9.23 35.46
N ALA A 109 6.19 -8.82 34.31
CA ALA A 109 6.82 -7.52 34.11
C ALA A 109 5.84 -6.54 33.42
N PRO A 110 5.10 -5.69 34.18
CA PRO A 110 4.10 -4.79 33.58
C PRO A 110 4.67 -3.90 32.47
N LEU A 111 5.89 -3.38 32.68
CA LEU A 111 6.60 -2.59 31.65
C LEU A 111 6.88 -3.40 30.36
N GLY A 112 7.11 -4.71 30.49
CA GLY A 112 7.22 -5.60 29.33
C GLY A 112 5.92 -5.70 28.54
N GLY A 113 4.77 -5.71 29.24
CA GLY A 113 3.44 -5.69 28.61
C GLY A 113 3.18 -4.40 27.82
N ILE A 114 3.57 -3.23 28.35
CA ILE A 114 3.44 -1.95 27.65
C ILE A 114 4.29 -1.95 26.39
N LEU A 115 5.54 -2.43 26.44
CA LEU A 115 6.38 -2.57 25.24
C LEU A 115 5.81 -3.58 24.25
N GLY A 116 5.17 -4.64 24.73
CA GLY A 116 4.44 -5.59 23.90
C GLY A 116 3.31 -4.92 23.14
N LEU A 117 2.52 -4.08 23.80
CA LEU A 117 1.47 -3.28 23.15
C LEU A 117 2.04 -2.39 22.04
N VAL A 118 3.09 -1.63 22.32
CA VAL A 118 3.75 -0.75 21.33
C VAL A 118 4.26 -1.56 20.14
N MET A 119 4.89 -2.70 20.40
CA MET A 119 5.41 -3.58 19.35
C MET A 119 4.29 -4.20 18.51
N GLY A 120 3.20 -4.61 19.13
CA GLY A 120 2.02 -5.15 18.44
C GLY A 120 1.36 -4.07 17.56
N ALA A 121 1.19 -2.87 18.09
CA ALA A 121 0.64 -1.74 17.35
C ALA A 121 1.53 -1.35 16.16
N ALA A 122 2.85 -1.29 16.34
CA ALA A 122 3.79 -1.00 15.25
C ALA A 122 3.75 -2.07 14.15
N LEU A 123 3.67 -3.34 14.51
CA LEU A 123 3.55 -4.43 13.54
C LEU A 123 2.25 -4.34 12.75
N VAL A 124 1.12 -4.12 13.43
CA VAL A 124 -0.18 -3.93 12.76
C VAL A 124 -0.12 -2.76 11.81
N TRP A 125 0.39 -1.63 12.26
CA TRP A 125 0.55 -0.43 11.43
C TRP A 125 1.34 -0.71 10.16
N PHE A 126 2.46 -1.41 10.31
CA PHE A 126 3.30 -1.79 9.18
C PHE A 126 2.61 -2.77 8.22
N CYS A 127 1.86 -3.75 8.75
CA CYS A 127 1.09 -4.67 7.91
C CYS A 127 0.01 -3.94 7.09
N LEU A 128 -0.68 -2.99 7.70
CA LEU A 128 -1.68 -2.15 7.01
C LEU A 128 -1.03 -1.31 5.90
N ALA A 129 0.11 -0.67 6.18
CA ALA A 129 0.88 0.08 5.19
C ALA A 129 1.31 -0.81 4.01
N GLY A 130 1.77 -2.04 4.30
CA GLY A 130 2.14 -3.01 3.27
C GLY A 130 0.97 -3.43 2.38
N VAL A 131 -0.22 -3.68 2.96
CA VAL A 131 -1.44 -4.00 2.20
C VAL A 131 -1.85 -2.83 1.32
N ARG A 132 -1.84 -1.61 1.82
CA ARG A 132 -2.20 -0.40 1.07
C ARG A 132 -1.22 -0.16 -0.07
N TYR A 133 0.07 -0.25 0.21
CA TYR A 133 1.11 -0.05 -0.81
C TYR A 133 1.00 -1.04 -1.96
N ASN A 134 0.87 -2.34 -1.64
CA ASN A 134 0.66 -3.36 -2.67
C ASN A 134 -0.66 -3.18 -3.41
N GLY A 135 -1.70 -2.75 -2.70
CA GLY A 135 -2.97 -2.41 -3.32
C GLY A 135 -2.81 -1.31 -4.36
N THR A 136 -2.06 -0.26 -4.04
CA THR A 136 -1.78 0.84 -4.98
C THR A 136 -0.98 0.38 -6.20
N LEU A 137 0.10 -0.40 -6.00
CA LEU A 137 0.85 -0.94 -7.13
C LEU A 137 -0.02 -1.83 -8.03
N SER A 138 -0.85 -2.68 -7.42
CA SER A 138 -1.80 -3.52 -8.16
C SER A 138 -2.90 -2.72 -8.88
N GLU A 139 -3.31 -1.56 -8.34
CA GLU A 139 -4.24 -0.66 -9.03
C GLU A 139 -3.59 0.00 -10.25
N LEU A 140 -2.32 0.40 -10.16
CA LEU A 140 -1.59 0.96 -11.30
C LEU A 140 -1.46 -0.06 -12.44
N ASP A 141 -1.09 -1.29 -12.11
CA ASP A 141 -1.02 -2.38 -13.07
C ASP A 141 -2.39 -2.68 -13.69
N TRP A 142 -3.42 -2.77 -12.87
CA TRP A 142 -4.79 -3.00 -13.35
C TRP A 142 -5.30 -1.89 -14.29
N VAL A 143 -4.99 -0.63 -14.00
CA VAL A 143 -5.30 0.49 -14.91
C VAL A 143 -4.55 0.34 -16.22
N ARG A 144 -3.27 -0.04 -16.19
CA ARG A 144 -2.47 -0.28 -17.40
C ARG A 144 -3.04 -1.41 -18.25
N GLU A 145 -3.33 -2.57 -17.64
CA GLU A 145 -3.94 -3.70 -18.35
C GLU A 145 -5.28 -3.30 -19.00
N ALA A 146 -6.09 -2.55 -18.25
CA ALA A 146 -7.39 -2.11 -18.75
C ALA A 146 -7.28 -1.18 -19.97
N ILE A 147 -6.32 -0.27 -20.01
CA ILE A 147 -6.14 0.61 -21.18
C ILE A 147 -5.53 -0.11 -22.40
N GLN A 148 -4.96 -1.29 -22.21
CA GLN A 148 -4.48 -2.14 -23.30
C GLN A 148 -5.56 -3.08 -23.82
N ASP A 149 -6.61 -3.33 -23.06
CA ASP A 149 -7.73 -4.19 -23.47
C ASP A 149 -8.68 -3.46 -24.44
N LYS A 150 -8.42 -3.69 -25.74
CA LYS A 150 -9.21 -3.09 -26.83
C LYS A 150 -10.69 -3.52 -26.80
N GLU A 151 -10.99 -4.73 -26.34
CA GLU A 151 -12.36 -5.23 -26.29
C GLU A 151 -13.17 -4.52 -25.21
N TRP A 152 -12.59 -4.30 -24.05
CA TRP A 152 -13.21 -3.54 -22.97
C TRP A 152 -13.35 -2.05 -23.32
N LEU A 153 -12.32 -1.45 -23.91
CA LEU A 153 -12.36 -0.05 -24.31
C LEU A 153 -13.38 0.23 -25.42
N SER A 154 -13.55 -0.67 -26.38
CA SER A 154 -14.51 -0.50 -27.48
C SER A 154 -15.95 -0.83 -27.10
N ALA A 155 -16.20 -1.41 -25.92
CA ALA A 155 -17.55 -1.74 -25.46
C ALA A 155 -18.41 -0.46 -25.33
N THR A 156 -19.53 -0.43 -26.04
CA THR A 156 -20.43 0.74 -26.11
C THR A 156 -21.54 0.68 -25.07
N THR A 157 -22.00 -0.53 -24.71
CA THR A 157 -23.05 -0.72 -23.71
C THR A 157 -22.48 -0.95 -22.32
N ASN A 158 -23.23 -0.59 -21.27
CA ASN A 158 -22.80 -0.83 -19.89
C ASN A 158 -22.71 -2.32 -19.57
N GLU A 159 -23.61 -3.14 -20.15
CA GLU A 159 -23.62 -4.60 -19.97
C GLU A 159 -22.37 -5.24 -20.57
N ASP A 160 -21.99 -4.87 -21.80
CA ASP A 160 -20.77 -5.37 -22.44
C ASP A 160 -19.50 -4.96 -21.68
N ARG A 161 -19.49 -3.72 -21.15
CA ARG A 161 -18.38 -3.24 -20.31
C ARG A 161 -18.25 -4.02 -19.03
N GLU A 162 -19.37 -4.36 -18.39
CA GLU A 162 -19.35 -5.14 -17.16
C GLU A 162 -18.91 -6.57 -17.40
N ALA A 163 -19.36 -7.19 -18.51
CA ALA A 163 -18.98 -8.54 -18.89
C ALA A 163 -17.48 -8.66 -19.28
N LYS A 164 -16.93 -7.64 -19.93
CA LYS A 164 -15.54 -7.62 -20.42
C LYS A 164 -14.56 -6.92 -19.46
N ARG A 165 -15.03 -6.51 -18.29
CA ARG A 165 -14.21 -5.78 -17.31
C ARG A 165 -13.04 -6.64 -16.83
N PRO A 166 -11.80 -6.14 -16.90
CA PRO A 166 -10.65 -6.82 -16.32
C PRO A 166 -10.88 -7.12 -14.84
N PRO A 167 -10.56 -8.34 -14.36
CA PRO A 167 -10.80 -8.72 -12.98
C PRO A 167 -9.96 -7.89 -12.02
N GLN A 168 -10.62 -7.36 -10.97
CA GLN A 168 -9.94 -6.57 -9.96
C GLN A 168 -8.92 -7.43 -9.19
N PRO A 169 -7.63 -7.01 -9.09
CA PRO A 169 -6.61 -7.72 -8.34
C PRO A 169 -6.95 -7.85 -6.85
N ILE A 170 -6.47 -8.93 -6.22
CA ILE A 170 -6.76 -9.22 -4.80
C ILE A 170 -6.29 -8.10 -3.88
N PHE A 171 -5.07 -7.59 -4.06
CA PHE A 171 -4.54 -6.51 -3.23
C PHE A 171 -5.28 -5.19 -3.42
N SER A 172 -5.77 -4.88 -4.62
CA SER A 172 -6.66 -3.74 -4.85
C SER A 172 -7.98 -3.89 -4.09
N LYS A 173 -8.58 -5.11 -4.07
CA LYS A 173 -9.78 -5.40 -3.28
C LYS A 173 -9.55 -5.22 -1.78
N LEU A 174 -8.43 -5.74 -1.27
CA LEU A 174 -8.05 -5.62 0.14
C LEU A 174 -7.83 -4.16 0.54
N LYS A 175 -7.07 -3.39 -0.26
CA LYS A 175 -6.87 -1.96 -0.04
C LYS A 175 -8.19 -1.21 0.00
N ARG A 176 -9.08 -1.45 -0.97
CA ARG A 176 -10.40 -0.80 -1.03
C ARG A 176 -11.29 -1.13 0.17
N GLY A 177 -11.28 -2.40 0.59
CA GLY A 177 -11.96 -2.81 1.82
C GLY A 177 -11.38 -2.10 3.04
N LEU A 178 -10.06 -1.96 3.10
CA LEU A 178 -9.37 -1.24 4.17
C LEU A 178 -9.73 0.25 4.15
N ASP A 179 -9.66 0.91 2.98
CA ASP A 179 -9.96 2.35 2.83
C ASP A 179 -11.41 2.72 3.17
N THR A 180 -12.34 1.77 3.11
CA THR A 180 -13.73 1.96 3.55
C THR A 180 -13.94 1.72 5.04
N SER A 181 -12.96 1.12 5.73
CA SER A 181 -13.02 0.85 7.17
C SER A 181 -12.55 2.04 8.00
N THR A 182 -13.04 2.18 9.23
CA THR A 182 -12.62 3.25 10.16
C THR A 182 -11.12 3.19 10.46
N VAL A 183 -10.58 1.97 10.64
CA VAL A 183 -9.13 1.77 10.88
C VAL A 183 -8.31 2.17 9.66
N GLY A 184 -8.77 1.81 8.48
CA GLY A 184 -8.07 2.12 7.25
C GLY A 184 -8.08 3.61 6.92
N GLN A 185 -9.17 4.32 7.21
CA GLN A 185 -9.24 5.78 7.07
C GLN A 185 -8.25 6.47 8.01
N PHE A 186 -8.25 6.10 9.30
CA PHE A 186 -7.27 6.62 10.26
C PHE A 186 -5.82 6.32 9.85
N HIS A 187 -5.57 5.10 9.36
CA HIS A 187 -4.24 4.73 8.85
C HIS A 187 -3.86 5.56 7.61
N ALA A 188 -4.81 5.80 6.71
CA ALA A 188 -4.59 6.54 5.46
C ALA A 188 -4.07 7.96 5.70
N GLU A 189 -4.60 8.66 6.69
CA GLU A 189 -4.20 10.02 7.06
C GLU A 189 -2.74 10.12 7.55
N HIS A 190 -2.14 8.98 7.93
CA HIS A 190 -0.80 8.93 8.52
C HIS A 190 0.13 7.98 7.75
N ASP A 191 -0.27 7.54 6.57
CA ASP A 191 0.50 6.59 5.74
C ASP A 191 1.50 7.32 4.84
N PHE A 192 2.72 7.44 5.33
CA PHE A 192 3.82 8.09 4.61
C PHE A 192 4.38 7.29 3.41
N LEU A 193 3.94 6.05 3.22
CA LEU A 193 4.35 5.21 2.08
C LEU A 193 3.44 5.36 0.88
N ASN A 194 2.17 5.63 1.12
CA ASN A 194 1.13 5.53 0.13
C ASN A 194 0.32 6.84 0.11
N ASP A 195 0.89 7.84 -0.51
CA ASP A 195 0.22 9.10 -0.77
C ASP A 195 -0.83 8.91 -1.87
N ARG A 196 -2.09 9.23 -1.56
CA ARG A 196 -3.22 9.03 -2.46
C ARG A 196 -3.19 9.99 -3.64
N SER A 197 -2.66 11.20 -3.46
CA SER A 197 -2.51 12.17 -4.53
C SER A 197 -1.49 11.69 -5.56
N GLN A 198 -0.33 11.18 -5.11
CA GLN A 198 0.69 10.59 -5.97
C GLN A 198 0.18 9.35 -6.70
N ALA A 199 -0.58 8.50 -6.02
CA ALA A 199 -1.18 7.32 -6.62
C ALA A 199 -2.15 7.68 -7.75
N ASN A 200 -3.03 8.66 -7.53
CA ASN A 200 -3.99 9.11 -8.52
C ASN A 200 -3.32 9.84 -9.68
N LEU A 201 -2.29 10.65 -9.42
CA LEU A 201 -1.49 11.26 -10.49
C LEU A 201 -0.77 10.22 -11.33
N SER A 202 -0.21 9.17 -10.71
CA SER A 202 0.41 8.06 -11.42
C SER A 202 -0.58 7.32 -12.32
N LYS A 203 -1.82 7.10 -11.85
CA LYS A 203 -2.91 6.51 -12.66
C LYS A 203 -3.28 7.42 -13.84
N LEU A 204 -3.39 8.72 -13.63
CA LEU A 204 -3.64 9.68 -14.71
C LEU A 204 -2.52 9.66 -15.75
N THR A 205 -1.27 9.55 -15.32
CA THR A 205 -0.11 9.44 -16.21
C THR A 205 -0.22 8.22 -17.13
N ILE A 206 -0.65 7.07 -16.59
CA ILE A 206 -0.88 5.86 -17.39
C ILE A 206 -2.05 6.06 -18.35
N LEU A 207 -3.14 6.69 -17.92
CA LEU A 207 -4.35 6.89 -18.74
C LEU A 207 -4.12 7.76 -19.97
N VAL A 208 -3.26 8.77 -19.88
CA VAL A 208 -2.99 9.69 -21.00
C VAL A 208 -2.34 8.98 -22.20
N ASP A 209 -1.72 7.84 -22.00
CA ASP A 209 -1.15 7.02 -23.08
C ASP A 209 -2.21 6.40 -24.00
N ASN A 210 -3.48 6.38 -23.59
CA ASN A 210 -4.59 5.89 -24.38
C ASN A 210 -5.70 6.94 -24.52
N GLU A 211 -5.88 7.48 -25.73
CA GLU A 211 -6.83 8.56 -26.01
C GLU A 211 -8.28 8.22 -25.60
N GLN A 212 -8.72 6.98 -25.80
CA GLN A 212 -10.08 6.56 -25.44
C GLN A 212 -10.27 6.50 -23.91
N ALA A 213 -9.30 5.97 -23.19
CA ALA A 213 -9.33 5.91 -21.74
C ALA A 213 -9.21 7.32 -21.12
N ALA A 214 -8.32 8.15 -21.65
CA ALA A 214 -8.19 9.54 -21.27
C ALA A 214 -9.51 10.30 -21.47
N THR A 215 -10.11 10.18 -22.67
CA THR A 215 -11.40 10.83 -22.96
C THR A 215 -12.48 10.41 -21.96
N ARG A 216 -12.58 9.12 -21.62
CA ARG A 216 -13.53 8.64 -20.60
C ARG A 216 -13.28 9.26 -19.22
N ALA A 217 -12.03 9.28 -18.77
CA ALA A 217 -11.66 9.89 -17.49
C ALA A 217 -11.99 11.39 -17.46
N TYR A 218 -11.68 12.11 -18.53
CA TYR A 218 -11.95 13.55 -18.67
C TYR A 218 -13.44 13.91 -18.83
N LEU A 219 -14.32 12.96 -19.12
CA LEU A 219 -15.76 13.18 -19.02
C LEU A 219 -16.21 13.45 -17.58
N THR A 220 -15.48 12.91 -16.60
CA THR A 220 -15.75 13.15 -15.18
C THR A 220 -15.28 14.55 -14.81
N LYS A 221 -16.18 15.34 -14.18
CA LYS A 221 -15.94 16.76 -13.85
C LYS A 221 -14.72 16.93 -12.93
N ASP A 222 -14.56 16.05 -11.96
CA ASP A 222 -13.49 16.12 -10.95
C ASP A 222 -12.12 15.81 -11.56
N VAL A 223 -12.03 14.79 -12.41
CA VAL A 223 -10.79 14.47 -13.15
C VAL A 223 -10.38 15.64 -14.05
N ARG A 224 -11.33 16.22 -14.77
CA ARG A 224 -11.07 17.39 -15.65
C ARG A 224 -10.59 18.60 -14.85
N LYS A 225 -11.15 18.83 -13.67
CA LYS A 225 -10.74 19.92 -12.79
C LYS A 225 -9.31 19.70 -12.29
N ALA A 226 -9.02 18.51 -11.76
CA ALA A 226 -7.69 18.14 -11.28
C ALA A 226 -6.63 18.26 -12.38
N ALA A 227 -6.88 17.73 -13.58
CA ALA A 227 -5.97 17.80 -14.70
C ALA A 227 -5.61 19.25 -15.11
N ARG A 228 -6.58 20.15 -15.09
CA ARG A 228 -6.34 21.58 -15.41
C ARG A 228 -5.51 22.28 -14.35
N GLN A 229 -5.72 21.98 -13.06
CA GLN A 229 -5.05 22.67 -11.96
C GLN A 229 -3.62 22.17 -11.74
N THR A 230 -3.36 20.90 -11.96
CA THR A 230 -2.03 20.29 -11.82
C THR A 230 -1.16 20.51 -13.07
N GLN A 231 -1.67 21.18 -14.12
CA GLN A 231 -0.98 21.34 -15.41
C GLN A 231 -0.41 20.01 -15.96
N ILE A 232 -1.08 18.90 -15.63
CA ILE A 232 -0.66 17.53 -16.00
C ILE A 232 -0.31 17.46 -17.49
N ASP A 233 -1.11 18.07 -18.34
CA ASP A 233 -0.89 18.06 -19.79
C ASP A 233 0.48 18.63 -20.19
N THR A 234 0.90 19.72 -19.54
CA THR A 234 2.20 20.37 -19.81
C THR A 234 3.36 19.57 -19.21
N LEU A 235 3.13 19.00 -18.04
CA LEU A 235 4.12 18.24 -17.29
C LEU A 235 4.35 16.86 -17.94
N LEU A 236 3.30 16.19 -18.37
CA LEU A 236 3.39 14.88 -19.04
C LEU A 236 4.12 14.96 -20.38
N VAL A 237 3.93 16.01 -21.15
CA VAL A 237 4.65 16.22 -22.42
C VAL A 237 6.17 16.31 -22.20
N LYS A 238 6.63 16.93 -21.11
CA LYS A 238 8.06 17.11 -20.82
C LYS A 238 8.77 15.85 -20.33
N GLN A 239 8.06 14.97 -19.64
CA GLN A 239 8.65 13.79 -18.97
C GLN A 239 8.05 12.46 -19.44
N SER A 240 7.21 12.48 -20.47
CA SER A 240 6.43 11.33 -20.93
C SER A 240 7.28 10.07 -21.16
N ALA A 241 8.42 10.20 -21.81
CA ALA A 241 9.27 9.05 -22.16
C ALA A 241 9.81 8.31 -20.91
N LYS A 242 10.27 9.06 -19.88
CA LYS A 242 10.80 8.45 -18.65
C LYS A 242 9.70 7.81 -17.82
N LEU A 243 8.56 8.49 -17.68
CA LEU A 243 7.41 7.98 -16.93
C LEU A 243 6.83 6.75 -17.64
N LYS A 244 6.77 6.79 -18.97
CA LYS A 244 6.32 5.68 -19.79
C LYS A 244 7.19 4.44 -19.61
N ALA A 245 8.52 4.59 -19.59
CA ALA A 245 9.42 3.48 -19.32
C ALA A 245 9.13 2.79 -17.99
N PHE A 246 8.84 3.54 -16.92
CA PHE A 246 8.53 2.94 -15.62
C PHE A 246 7.30 2.02 -15.64
N TYR A 247 6.18 2.46 -16.23
CA TYR A 247 5.00 1.60 -16.23
C TYR A 247 5.01 0.54 -17.33
N GLU A 248 5.73 0.74 -18.43
CA GLU A 248 5.95 -0.30 -19.43
C GLU A 248 6.80 -1.45 -18.89
N GLU A 249 7.79 -1.14 -18.07
CA GLU A 249 8.66 -2.12 -17.41
C GLU A 249 8.07 -2.68 -16.09
N GLY A 250 6.83 -2.32 -15.73
CA GLY A 250 6.20 -2.75 -14.47
C GLY A 250 6.80 -2.13 -13.22
N GLN A 251 7.61 -1.08 -13.36
CA GLN A 251 8.30 -0.40 -12.26
C GLN A 251 7.39 0.63 -11.56
N TYR A 252 6.18 0.23 -11.17
CA TYR A 252 5.17 1.13 -10.59
C TYR A 252 5.62 1.82 -9.30
N SER A 253 6.48 1.17 -8.51
CA SER A 253 7.08 1.81 -7.33
C SER A 253 7.95 3.01 -7.70
N GLN A 254 8.70 2.93 -8.80
CA GLN A 254 9.53 4.03 -9.28
C GLN A 254 8.68 5.14 -9.91
N LEU A 255 7.61 4.78 -10.60
CA LEU A 255 6.62 5.74 -11.10
C LEU A 255 6.02 6.52 -9.93
N LEU A 256 5.47 5.82 -8.93
CA LEU A 256 4.78 6.40 -7.77
C LEU A 256 5.67 7.37 -6.97
N HIS A 257 6.95 7.03 -6.81
CA HIS A 257 7.91 7.82 -6.03
C HIS A 257 8.87 8.65 -6.89
N SER A 258 8.58 8.84 -8.18
CA SER A 258 9.39 9.70 -9.05
C SER A 258 9.35 11.15 -8.56
N ASP A 259 10.48 11.85 -8.68
CA ASP A 259 10.55 13.25 -8.27
C ASP A 259 9.50 14.11 -8.99
N PHE A 260 9.22 13.77 -10.24
CA PHE A 260 8.18 14.42 -11.02
C PHE A 260 6.77 14.29 -10.39
N ILE A 261 6.35 13.08 -9.97
CA ILE A 261 5.06 12.87 -9.33
C ILE A 261 5.00 13.59 -7.99
N LYS A 262 6.10 13.59 -7.23
CA LYS A 262 6.18 14.31 -5.95
C LYS A 262 6.05 15.82 -6.14
N GLU A 263 6.88 16.42 -7.01
CA GLU A 263 6.83 17.86 -7.29
C GLU A 263 5.45 18.33 -7.78
N ALA A 264 4.80 17.52 -8.62
CA ALA A 264 3.46 17.84 -9.10
C ALA A 264 2.38 17.77 -8.02
N CYS A 265 2.60 17.03 -6.94
CA CYS A 265 1.70 16.92 -5.78
C CYS A 265 2.10 17.84 -4.62
N GLU A 266 3.18 18.64 -4.71
CA GLU A 266 3.66 19.48 -3.59
C GLU A 266 2.72 20.63 -3.22
N THR A 267 1.90 21.11 -4.16
CA THR A 267 0.97 22.19 -3.84
C THR A 267 -0.27 21.62 -3.15
N LYS A 268 -0.71 22.29 -2.07
CA LYS A 268 -1.87 21.87 -1.31
C LYS A 268 -3.14 21.75 -2.15
N GLU A 269 -3.30 22.63 -3.12
CA GLU A 269 -4.43 22.62 -4.05
C GLU A 269 -4.40 21.41 -4.98
N ALA A 270 -3.22 20.98 -5.44
CA ALA A 270 -3.07 19.79 -6.26
C ALA A 270 -3.31 18.51 -5.44
N GLU A 271 -2.74 18.46 -4.22
CA GLU A 271 -2.92 17.37 -3.28
C GLU A 271 -4.40 17.12 -2.98
N GLU A 272 -5.13 18.12 -2.48
CA GLU A 272 -6.56 18.01 -2.13
C GLU A 272 -7.43 17.55 -3.31
N GLN A 273 -7.11 17.99 -4.52
CA GLN A 273 -7.90 17.63 -5.69
C GLN A 273 -7.61 16.22 -6.21
N LEU A 274 -6.33 15.84 -6.20
CA LEU A 274 -5.92 14.51 -6.60
C LEU A 274 -6.36 13.46 -5.58
N GLU A 275 -6.31 13.77 -4.31
CA GLU A 275 -6.73 12.87 -3.23
C GLU A 275 -8.19 12.44 -3.34
N GLY A 276 -9.07 13.36 -3.73
CA GLY A 276 -10.50 13.12 -3.88
C GLY A 276 -10.91 12.30 -5.11
N LEU A 277 -9.98 11.99 -6.03
CA LEU A 277 -10.29 11.27 -7.25
C LEU A 277 -10.47 9.76 -7.02
N ASP A 278 -11.45 9.17 -7.74
CA ASP A 278 -11.61 7.73 -7.94
C ASP A 278 -11.47 7.44 -9.43
N ILE A 279 -10.22 7.26 -9.86
CA ILE A 279 -9.86 7.09 -11.27
C ILE A 279 -10.46 5.81 -11.85
N GLU A 280 -10.46 4.72 -11.09
CA GLU A 280 -11.00 3.44 -11.52
C GLU A 280 -12.51 3.52 -11.77
N LYS A 281 -13.22 4.29 -10.94
CA LYS A 281 -14.63 4.58 -11.15
C LYS A 281 -14.85 5.48 -12.35
N ALA A 282 -14.01 6.51 -12.53
CA ALA A 282 -14.11 7.46 -13.62
C ALA A 282 -13.99 6.79 -15.00
N ILE A 283 -13.11 5.78 -15.13
CA ILE A 283 -12.96 5.02 -16.38
C ILE A 283 -13.90 3.81 -16.49
N GLY A 284 -14.67 3.50 -15.44
CA GLY A 284 -15.64 2.39 -15.44
C GLY A 284 -15.06 1.02 -15.08
N LEU A 285 -13.84 0.96 -14.54
CA LEU A 285 -13.25 -0.28 -13.99
C LEU A 285 -14.00 -0.78 -12.76
N ILE A 286 -14.67 0.11 -12.06
CA ILE A 286 -15.54 -0.21 -10.94
C ILE A 286 -16.95 0.21 -11.31
N GLY A 287 -17.89 -0.71 -11.19
CA GLY A 287 -19.29 -0.44 -11.47
C GLY A 287 -19.82 0.68 -10.55
N THR A 288 -20.44 1.67 -11.13
CA THR A 288 -21.42 2.46 -10.41
C THR A 288 -22.55 1.50 -10.04
N ARG A 289 -22.61 1.07 -8.78
CA ARG A 289 -23.88 0.55 -8.26
C ARG A 289 -24.83 1.75 -8.22
N GLU A 290 -25.47 2.03 -9.35
CA GLU A 290 -26.72 2.75 -9.30
C GLU A 290 -27.65 1.89 -8.45
N GLY A 291 -28.13 2.49 -7.35
CA GLY A 291 -29.05 1.83 -6.46
C GLY A 291 -30.26 1.37 -7.28
N LYS A 292 -30.54 0.07 -7.23
CA LYS A 292 -31.90 -0.39 -7.32
C LYS A 292 -32.47 -0.12 -5.93
N ASP A 293 -33.08 1.06 -5.78
CA ASP A 293 -34.07 1.31 -4.77
C ASP A 293 -35.36 0.56 -5.15
#